data_3a05a1a9018b1d70b8a4d85d30ab53a9
#
_entry.id   3a05a1a9018b1d70b8a4d85d30ab53a9
#
_cell.length_a   1.000
_cell.length_b   1.000
_cell.length_c   1.000
_cell.angle_alpha   90.00
_cell.angle_beta   90.00
_cell.angle_gamma   90.00
#
_symmetry.space_group_name_H-M   'P 1'
#
loop_
_entity.id
_entity.type
_entity.pdbx_description
1 polymer ?
#
loop_
_entity_poly.entity_id
_entity_poly.type
_entity_poly.pdbx_seq_one_letter_code
_entity_poly.pdbx_strand_id
1 'polypeptide(L)'
;MLTANNPLLDFSGLPRFAEFKPAWVTPAVEALLTENSALIERIAGPGAPATWADFVQPLEEANERLHRAWGVVGHLNAVMNSPELREAYNSNLPKVTQYYTELGQHPGLHARFKALRAGPEFAGLTRARKKIVENELRDFRLGGAELPPEKKVRFKEISERLSQLSSRFSDNLLDATNAFSHHVTDPAVTTGIPDDVLAVAREAAQAGGKTGWTFTLHAPSYLPVLQHAENRALRELMYRAYVTRSSEFGKPEWDNTVLIAEIVKLRREQAQLLDFGNYAEYSLEPKMAESPQQVLEFLYELAARAKPYAERDLREVAEFARAEIRLDRLEAWDLAFASEKLREKRYAFSDQEVKQYFPETKVLPGMFKLV
;
A
#
# COMPACT_ATOMS: atom_id res chain seq x y z
N MET A 1 30.64 13.42 -0.60
CA MET A 1 29.94 14.67 -0.94
C MET A 1 28.42 14.53 -1.07
N LEU A 2 27.86 13.38 -1.45
CA LEU A 2 26.39 13.17 -1.59
C LEU A 2 25.63 12.99 -0.26
N THR A 3 26.29 12.89 0.89
CA THR A 3 25.63 12.76 2.20
C THR A 3 25.47 14.09 2.93
N ALA A 4 26.35 15.08 2.73
CA ALA A 4 26.38 16.30 3.53
C ALA A 4 25.16 17.24 3.40
N ASN A 5 24.35 17.12 2.32
CA ASN A 5 23.12 17.91 2.11
C ASN A 5 21.97 17.02 1.60
N ASN A 6 21.99 15.73 1.93
CA ASN A 6 20.97 14.80 1.49
C ASN A 6 19.68 15.00 2.30
N PRO A 7 18.54 15.40 1.68
CA PRO A 7 17.30 15.67 2.39
C PRO A 7 16.71 14.43 3.09
N LEU A 8 17.08 13.21 2.65
CA LEU A 8 16.70 11.96 3.31
C LEU A 8 17.43 11.71 4.64
N LEU A 9 18.50 12.45 4.92
CA LEU A 9 19.26 12.37 6.17
C LEU A 9 18.98 13.54 7.12
N ASP A 10 18.06 14.45 6.75
CA ASP A 10 17.60 15.53 7.62
C ASP A 10 16.33 15.10 8.37
N PHE A 11 16.48 14.85 9.67
CA PHE A 11 15.40 14.42 10.56
C PHE A 11 14.90 15.56 11.48
N SER A 12 15.32 16.81 11.23
CA SER A 12 14.97 17.95 12.07
C SER A 12 13.53 18.42 11.94
N GLY A 13 12.83 18.00 10.86
CA GLY A 13 11.47 18.45 10.57
C GLY A 13 10.69 17.50 9.65
N LEU A 14 9.74 18.06 8.92
CA LEU A 14 8.99 17.33 7.91
C LEU A 14 9.87 16.97 6.70
N PRO A 15 9.58 15.88 5.97
CA PRO A 15 10.32 15.51 4.78
C PRO A 15 10.31 16.61 3.72
N ARG A 16 11.48 16.93 3.17
CA ARG A 16 11.65 17.96 2.14
C ARG A 16 11.43 17.37 0.74
N PHE A 17 10.19 17.04 0.40
CA PHE A 17 9.84 16.39 -0.86
C PHE A 17 10.28 17.17 -2.11
N ALA A 18 10.23 18.51 -2.08
CA ALA A 18 10.62 19.35 -3.21
C ALA A 18 12.12 19.29 -3.55
N GLU A 19 12.95 18.90 -2.60
CA GLU A 19 14.40 18.81 -2.77
C GLU A 19 14.85 17.38 -3.13
N PHE A 20 13.93 16.43 -3.10
CA PHE A 20 14.22 15.01 -3.34
C PHE A 20 14.71 14.77 -4.79
N LYS A 21 15.72 13.90 -4.91
CA LYS A 21 16.21 13.38 -6.19
C LYS A 21 16.51 11.89 -6.06
N PRO A 22 16.23 11.07 -7.09
CA PRO A 22 16.55 9.64 -7.07
C PRO A 22 17.99 9.31 -6.70
N ALA A 23 18.95 10.15 -7.12
CA ALA A 23 20.37 9.99 -6.79
C ALA A 23 20.69 10.09 -5.29
N TRP A 24 19.78 10.63 -4.46
CA TRP A 24 19.94 10.72 -3.02
C TRP A 24 19.67 9.39 -2.28
N VAL A 25 18.94 8.45 -2.91
CA VAL A 25 18.44 7.23 -2.27
C VAL A 25 19.56 6.32 -1.80
N THR A 26 20.39 5.83 -2.73
CA THR A 26 21.46 4.89 -2.41
C THR A 26 22.45 5.43 -1.36
N PRO A 27 22.97 6.67 -1.50
CA PRO A 27 23.87 7.23 -0.48
C PRO A 27 23.23 7.34 0.90
N ALA A 28 21.94 7.69 1.00
CA ALA A 28 21.24 7.77 2.28
C ALA A 28 21.04 6.41 2.92
N VAL A 29 20.56 5.43 2.15
CA VAL A 29 20.34 4.06 2.63
C VAL A 29 21.66 3.45 3.12
N GLU A 30 22.73 3.53 2.33
CA GLU A 30 24.03 2.96 2.69
C GLU A 30 24.64 3.62 3.94
N ALA A 31 24.50 4.94 4.09
CA ALA A 31 24.96 5.64 5.30
C ALA A 31 24.20 5.16 6.53
N LEU A 32 22.86 5.11 6.48
CA LEU A 32 22.02 4.68 7.59
C LEU A 32 22.24 3.20 7.95
N LEU A 33 22.36 2.32 6.97
CA LEU A 33 22.67 0.91 7.20
C LEU A 33 24.03 0.72 7.87
N THR A 34 25.04 1.49 7.45
CA THR A 34 26.39 1.46 8.05
C THR A 34 26.37 1.94 9.48
N GLU A 35 25.72 3.08 9.76
CA GLU A 35 25.56 3.62 11.11
C GLU A 35 24.82 2.64 12.03
N ASN A 36 23.72 2.08 11.55
CA ASN A 36 22.91 1.13 12.32
C ASN A 36 23.66 -0.17 12.60
N SER A 37 24.41 -0.71 11.64
CA SER A 37 25.22 -1.92 11.84
C SER A 37 26.29 -1.70 12.90
N ALA A 38 27.00 -0.57 12.85
CA ALA A 38 28.01 -0.22 13.87
C ALA A 38 27.38 -0.03 15.27
N LEU A 39 26.17 0.55 15.34
CA LEU A 39 25.42 0.65 16.59
C LEU A 39 25.07 -0.74 17.14
N ILE A 40 24.53 -1.62 16.29
CA ILE A 40 24.12 -2.98 16.69
C ILE A 40 25.30 -3.78 17.24
N GLU A 41 26.46 -3.76 16.58
CA GLU A 41 27.67 -4.41 17.08
C GLU A 41 28.02 -3.93 18.49
N ARG A 42 27.92 -2.64 18.75
CA ARG A 42 28.23 -2.04 20.05
C ARG A 42 27.24 -2.45 21.13
N ILE A 43 25.92 -2.33 20.87
CA ILE A 43 24.88 -2.56 21.89
C ILE A 43 24.53 -4.04 22.09
N ALA A 44 24.81 -4.89 21.10
CA ALA A 44 24.62 -6.35 21.21
C ALA A 44 25.87 -7.07 21.73
N GLY A 45 27.02 -6.39 21.80
CA GLY A 45 28.31 -6.96 22.17
C GLY A 45 28.38 -7.48 23.61
N PRO A 46 29.38 -8.31 23.91
CA PRO A 46 29.58 -8.85 25.28
C PRO A 46 29.77 -7.69 26.30
N GLY A 47 29.03 -7.76 27.42
CA GLY A 47 29.12 -6.76 28.48
C GLY A 47 28.35 -5.45 28.25
N ALA A 48 27.73 -5.26 27.09
CA ALA A 48 26.89 -4.09 26.86
C ALA A 48 25.68 -4.08 27.83
N PRO A 49 25.29 -2.92 28.40
CA PRO A 49 24.14 -2.83 29.29
C PRO A 49 22.82 -3.23 28.57
N ALA A 50 21.97 -3.98 29.25
CA ALA A 50 20.64 -4.30 28.76
C ALA A 50 19.60 -3.40 29.46
N THR A 51 19.71 -2.09 29.24
CA THR A 51 18.83 -1.08 29.82
C THR A 51 18.00 -0.39 28.75
N TRP A 52 16.94 0.30 29.16
CA TRP A 52 16.16 1.10 28.22
C TRP A 52 17.03 2.20 27.55
N ALA A 53 17.80 2.92 28.36
CA ALA A 53 18.58 4.08 27.88
C ALA A 53 19.77 3.71 27.00
N ASP A 54 20.49 2.63 27.33
CA ASP A 54 21.74 2.28 26.65
C ASP A 54 21.51 1.27 25.50
N PHE A 55 20.36 0.61 25.47
CA PHE A 55 20.11 -0.46 24.52
C PHE A 55 18.85 -0.19 23.65
N VAL A 56 17.64 -0.10 24.27
CA VAL A 56 16.41 -0.02 23.49
C VAL A 56 16.29 1.32 22.78
N GLN A 57 16.45 2.42 23.49
CA GLN A 57 16.25 3.76 22.92
C GLN A 57 17.21 4.06 21.76
N PRO A 58 18.52 3.80 21.84
CA PRO A 58 19.41 4.00 20.69
C PRO A 58 19.07 3.13 19.47
N LEU A 59 18.62 1.89 19.69
CA LEU A 59 18.20 0.98 18.62
C LEU A 59 16.95 1.51 17.91
N GLU A 60 15.94 1.92 18.67
CA GLU A 60 14.70 2.48 18.14
C GLU A 60 14.96 3.77 17.35
N GLU A 61 15.77 4.69 17.89
CA GLU A 61 16.12 5.94 17.22
C GLU A 61 16.86 5.70 15.89
N ALA A 62 17.75 4.72 15.84
CA ALA A 62 18.48 4.36 14.63
C ALA A 62 17.54 3.74 13.57
N ASN A 63 16.67 2.83 13.99
CA ASN A 63 15.69 2.21 13.11
C ASN A 63 14.64 3.21 12.61
N GLU A 64 14.20 4.14 13.44
CA GLU A 64 13.28 5.22 13.06
C GLU A 64 13.86 6.13 11.96
N ARG A 65 15.16 6.48 12.04
CA ARG A 65 15.82 7.24 10.99
C ARG A 65 15.81 6.50 9.64
N LEU A 66 16.14 5.23 9.63
CA LEU A 66 16.08 4.40 8.42
C LEU A 66 14.64 4.27 7.91
N HIS A 67 13.69 4.03 8.81
CA HIS A 67 12.27 3.91 8.49
C HIS A 67 11.73 5.20 7.85
N ARG A 68 12.02 6.37 8.41
CA ARG A 68 11.62 7.67 7.85
C ARG A 68 12.22 7.90 6.46
N ALA A 69 13.52 7.69 6.30
CA ALA A 69 14.19 7.87 5.01
C ALA A 69 13.62 6.93 3.94
N TRP A 70 13.48 5.64 4.27
CA TRP A 70 12.93 4.64 3.36
C TRP A 70 11.45 4.84 3.08
N GLY A 71 10.68 5.29 4.06
CA GLY A 71 9.27 5.66 3.92
C GLY A 71 9.04 6.79 2.91
N VAL A 72 9.90 7.81 2.91
CA VAL A 72 9.87 8.88 1.88
C VAL A 72 10.12 8.32 0.49
N VAL A 73 11.12 7.46 0.35
CA VAL A 73 11.45 6.83 -0.94
C VAL A 73 10.30 5.95 -1.43
N GLY A 74 9.74 5.12 -0.56
CA GLY A 74 8.59 4.27 -0.89
C GLY A 74 7.34 5.05 -1.27
N HIS A 75 7.05 6.13 -0.53
CA HIS A 75 5.94 7.02 -0.84
C HIS A 75 6.09 7.66 -2.23
N LEU A 76 7.25 8.25 -2.51
CA LEU A 76 7.49 8.89 -3.81
C LEU A 76 7.50 7.86 -4.95
N ASN A 77 8.03 6.65 -4.72
CA ASN A 77 7.94 5.58 -5.71
C ASN A 77 6.49 5.19 -6.03
N ALA A 78 5.58 5.29 -5.07
CA ALA A 78 4.16 4.99 -5.28
C ALA A 78 3.38 6.11 -5.98
N VAL A 79 3.70 7.40 -5.72
CA VAL A 79 2.88 8.54 -6.17
C VAL A 79 3.56 9.44 -7.21
N MET A 80 4.89 9.41 -7.32
CA MET A 80 5.73 10.23 -8.21
C MET A 80 6.74 9.35 -8.96
N ASN A 81 6.33 8.16 -9.38
CA ASN A 81 7.21 7.17 -10.00
C ASN A 81 7.91 7.72 -11.25
N SER A 82 9.20 7.44 -11.37
CA SER A 82 9.99 7.62 -12.59
C SER A 82 10.92 6.42 -12.78
N PRO A 83 11.45 6.18 -14.00
CA PRO A 83 12.41 5.11 -14.23
C PRO A 83 13.60 5.16 -13.28
N GLU A 84 14.16 6.36 -13.03
CA GLU A 84 15.32 6.57 -12.17
C GLU A 84 15.00 6.30 -10.70
N LEU A 85 13.81 6.70 -10.24
CA LEU A 85 13.37 6.46 -8.85
C LEU A 85 13.07 4.97 -8.64
N ARG A 86 12.40 4.33 -9.59
CA ARG A 86 12.12 2.89 -9.56
C ARG A 86 13.40 2.07 -9.50
N GLU A 87 14.40 2.41 -10.30
CA GLU A 87 15.72 1.76 -10.28
C GLU A 87 16.39 1.96 -8.91
N ALA A 88 16.42 3.18 -8.39
CA ALA A 88 16.98 3.48 -7.08
C ALA A 88 16.24 2.75 -5.96
N TYR A 89 14.90 2.65 -6.01
CA TYR A 89 14.10 1.89 -5.07
C TYR A 89 14.41 0.41 -5.15
N ASN A 90 14.31 -0.20 -6.33
CA ASN A 90 14.47 -1.64 -6.52
C ASN A 90 15.90 -2.13 -6.21
N SER A 91 16.93 -1.32 -6.46
CA SER A 91 18.33 -1.67 -6.13
C SER A 91 18.64 -1.59 -4.62
N ASN A 92 17.89 -0.80 -3.84
CA ASN A 92 18.07 -0.69 -2.40
C ASN A 92 17.09 -1.53 -1.58
N LEU A 93 15.93 -1.92 -2.13
CA LEU A 93 14.94 -2.76 -1.46
C LEU A 93 15.54 -4.06 -0.88
N PRO A 94 16.38 -4.83 -1.60
CA PRO A 94 17.02 -6.00 -1.03
C PRO A 94 17.91 -5.69 0.17
N LYS A 95 18.67 -4.57 0.14
CA LYS A 95 19.56 -4.17 1.24
C LYS A 95 18.77 -3.86 2.52
N VAL A 96 17.66 -3.11 2.38
CA VAL A 96 16.77 -2.79 3.49
C VAL A 96 16.06 -4.04 4.02
N THR A 97 15.57 -4.90 3.13
CA THR A 97 14.93 -6.17 3.50
C THR A 97 15.91 -7.10 4.24
N GLN A 98 17.14 -7.20 3.74
CA GLN A 98 18.20 -7.97 4.38
C GLN A 98 18.50 -7.45 5.78
N TYR A 99 18.67 -6.13 5.93
CA TYR A 99 18.93 -5.48 7.22
C TYR A 99 17.86 -5.84 8.25
N TYR A 100 16.57 -5.65 7.94
CA TYR A 100 15.51 -5.96 8.89
C TYR A 100 15.37 -7.47 9.17
N THR A 101 15.68 -8.34 8.20
CA THR A 101 15.68 -9.79 8.42
C THR A 101 16.83 -10.19 9.36
N GLU A 102 18.03 -9.66 9.14
CA GLU A 102 19.20 -9.92 10.00
C GLU A 102 19.00 -9.35 11.40
N LEU A 103 18.40 -8.15 11.51
CA LEU A 103 18.01 -7.54 12.78
C LEU A 103 17.08 -8.48 13.58
N GLY A 104 16.00 -8.95 12.95
CA GLY A 104 15.02 -9.85 13.57
C GLY A 104 15.56 -11.23 13.89
N GLN A 105 16.73 -11.62 13.36
CA GLN A 105 17.42 -12.89 13.66
C GLN A 105 18.65 -12.72 14.54
N HIS A 106 18.97 -11.48 14.99
CA HIS A 106 20.23 -11.19 15.66
C HIS A 106 20.28 -11.76 17.09
N PRO A 107 21.13 -12.76 17.37
CA PRO A 107 21.12 -13.45 18.66
C PRO A 107 21.50 -12.57 19.84
N GLY A 108 22.42 -11.62 19.63
CA GLY A 108 22.85 -10.68 20.67
C GLY A 108 21.75 -9.71 21.08
N LEU A 109 21.00 -9.12 20.11
CA LEU A 109 19.87 -8.26 20.41
C LEU A 109 18.76 -9.03 21.13
N HIS A 110 18.38 -10.20 20.64
CA HIS A 110 17.39 -11.06 21.30
C HIS A 110 17.78 -11.40 22.76
N ALA A 111 19.04 -11.74 22.98
CA ALA A 111 19.55 -12.01 24.33
C ALA A 111 19.46 -10.76 25.24
N ARG A 112 19.73 -9.56 24.71
CA ARG A 112 19.62 -8.28 25.45
C ARG A 112 18.18 -7.95 25.81
N PHE A 113 17.23 -8.11 24.89
CA PHE A 113 15.80 -7.94 25.21
C PHE A 113 15.32 -8.93 26.29
N LYS A 114 15.76 -10.20 26.22
CA LYS A 114 15.48 -11.19 27.27
C LYS A 114 16.09 -10.77 28.62
N ALA A 115 17.33 -10.28 28.63
CA ALA A 115 17.99 -9.81 29.84
C ALA A 115 17.26 -8.57 30.45
N LEU A 116 16.89 -7.61 29.64
CA LEU A 116 16.10 -6.46 30.10
C LEU A 116 14.75 -6.90 30.68
N ARG A 117 14.03 -7.80 29.99
CA ARG A 117 12.73 -8.32 30.44
C ARG A 117 12.81 -9.05 31.80
N ALA A 118 13.91 -9.77 32.04
CA ALA A 118 14.18 -10.50 33.31
C ALA A 118 14.83 -9.62 34.38
N GLY A 119 15.38 -8.46 34.01
CA GLY A 119 16.12 -7.58 34.90
C GLY A 119 15.23 -6.71 35.80
N PRO A 120 15.81 -6.10 36.83
CA PRO A 120 15.07 -5.28 37.82
C PRO A 120 14.48 -4.01 37.19
N GLU A 121 15.12 -3.43 36.19
CA GLU A 121 14.65 -2.21 35.51
C GLU A 121 13.27 -2.38 34.88
N PHE A 122 13.00 -3.56 34.32
CA PHE A 122 11.73 -3.82 33.62
C PHE A 122 10.49 -3.52 34.50
N ALA A 123 10.55 -3.85 35.80
CA ALA A 123 9.45 -3.58 36.72
C ALA A 123 9.12 -2.08 36.79
N GLY A 124 10.15 -1.21 36.73
CA GLY A 124 10.02 0.25 36.78
C GLY A 124 9.66 0.94 35.47
N LEU A 125 9.70 0.23 34.34
CA LEU A 125 9.35 0.81 33.05
C LEU A 125 7.86 1.20 32.97
N THR A 126 7.54 2.24 32.20
CA THR A 126 6.16 2.61 31.89
C THR A 126 5.44 1.47 31.15
N ARG A 127 4.10 1.48 31.17
CA ARG A 127 3.29 0.48 30.43
C ARG A 127 3.65 0.42 28.94
N ALA A 128 3.87 1.59 28.30
CA ALA A 128 4.26 1.66 26.91
C ALA A 128 5.63 1.00 26.66
N ARG A 129 6.63 1.32 27.46
CA ARG A 129 7.98 0.74 27.35
C ARG A 129 7.99 -0.76 27.59
N LYS A 130 7.23 -1.25 28.57
CA LYS A 130 7.03 -2.70 28.80
C LYS A 130 6.46 -3.37 27.55
N LYS A 131 5.42 -2.75 26.93
CA LYS A 131 4.80 -3.29 25.75
C LYS A 131 5.74 -3.32 24.54
N ILE A 132 6.60 -2.31 24.37
CA ILE A 132 7.65 -2.32 23.35
C ILE A 132 8.57 -3.53 23.54
N VAL A 133 9.14 -3.73 24.74
CA VAL A 133 10.02 -4.87 25.01
C VAL A 133 9.33 -6.22 24.76
N GLU A 134 8.05 -6.34 25.13
CA GLU A 134 7.26 -7.54 24.90
C GLU A 134 6.97 -7.78 23.40
N ASN A 135 6.69 -6.72 22.66
CA ASN A 135 6.51 -6.78 21.22
C ASN A 135 7.80 -7.18 20.52
N GLU A 136 8.94 -6.57 20.88
CA GLU A 136 10.24 -6.93 20.32
C GLU A 136 10.57 -8.41 20.53
N LEU A 137 10.36 -8.96 21.73
CA LEU A 137 10.55 -10.37 21.99
C LEU A 137 9.65 -11.28 21.14
N ARG A 138 8.39 -10.89 20.94
CA ARG A 138 7.49 -11.58 20.00
C ARG A 138 8.03 -11.48 18.58
N ASP A 139 8.43 -10.29 18.15
CA ASP A 139 8.85 -10.01 16.78
C ASP A 139 10.18 -10.68 16.43
N PHE A 140 11.13 -10.84 17.42
CA PHE A 140 12.29 -11.71 17.27
C PHE A 140 11.90 -13.17 17.00
N ARG A 141 10.91 -13.71 17.74
CA ARG A 141 10.40 -15.06 17.49
C ARG A 141 9.82 -15.17 16.08
N LEU A 142 8.98 -14.21 15.69
CA LEU A 142 8.35 -14.16 14.37
C LEU A 142 9.36 -13.88 13.24
N GLY A 143 10.46 -13.21 13.51
CA GLY A 143 11.59 -12.99 12.60
C GLY A 143 12.52 -14.20 12.47
N GLY A 144 12.27 -15.25 13.26
CA GLY A 144 13.05 -16.50 13.20
C GLY A 144 14.33 -16.50 14.04
N ALA A 145 14.45 -15.65 15.08
CA ALA A 145 15.62 -15.61 15.96
C ALA A 145 15.92 -16.96 16.63
N GLU A 146 14.90 -17.74 16.88
CA GLU A 146 15.00 -19.06 17.56
C GLU A 146 15.12 -20.23 16.57
N LEU A 147 15.09 -19.98 15.26
CA LEU A 147 15.27 -21.03 14.25
C LEU A 147 16.69 -21.60 14.25
N PRO A 148 16.85 -22.90 13.89
CA PRO A 148 18.15 -23.47 13.57
C PRO A 148 18.83 -22.74 12.41
N PRO A 149 20.19 -22.77 12.33
CA PRO A 149 20.94 -22.01 11.33
C PRO A 149 20.47 -22.23 9.89
N GLU A 150 20.21 -23.47 9.49
CA GLU A 150 19.74 -23.83 8.15
C GLU A 150 18.35 -23.27 7.85
N LYS A 151 17.45 -23.23 8.81
CA LYS A 151 16.12 -22.63 8.68
C LYS A 151 16.19 -21.10 8.62
N LYS A 152 17.13 -20.47 9.33
CA LYS A 152 17.38 -19.02 9.26
C LYS A 152 17.77 -18.58 7.87
N VAL A 153 18.68 -19.31 7.23
CA VAL A 153 19.09 -19.03 5.84
C VAL A 153 17.86 -19.08 4.92
N ARG A 154 17.07 -20.15 5.04
CA ARG A 154 15.86 -20.29 4.20
C ARG A 154 14.83 -19.21 4.48
N PHE A 155 14.62 -18.82 5.73
CA PHE A 155 13.70 -17.73 6.10
C PHE A 155 14.14 -16.39 5.46
N LYS A 156 15.45 -16.09 5.47
CA LYS A 156 16.03 -14.91 4.83
C LYS A 156 15.77 -14.92 3.31
N GLU A 157 16.06 -16.02 2.62
CA GLU A 157 15.78 -16.19 1.19
C GLU A 157 14.30 -15.93 0.86
N ILE A 158 13.38 -16.49 1.67
CA ILE A 158 11.94 -16.29 1.49
C ILE A 158 11.58 -14.81 1.67
N SER A 159 12.09 -14.14 2.70
CA SER A 159 11.82 -12.73 2.98
C SER A 159 12.29 -11.82 1.86
N GLU A 160 13.50 -12.04 1.36
CA GLU A 160 14.06 -11.30 0.21
C GLU A 160 13.22 -11.54 -1.05
N ARG A 161 12.87 -12.79 -1.31
CA ARG A 161 12.06 -13.14 -2.49
C ARG A 161 10.64 -12.57 -2.42
N LEU A 162 9.97 -12.63 -1.28
CA LEU A 162 8.65 -12.02 -1.07
C LEU A 162 8.68 -10.50 -1.26
N SER A 163 9.74 -9.84 -0.79
CA SER A 163 9.92 -8.39 -0.98
C SER A 163 10.03 -8.04 -2.47
N GLN A 164 10.86 -8.76 -3.23
CA GLN A 164 11.00 -8.57 -4.68
C GLN A 164 9.69 -8.84 -5.44
N LEU A 165 8.98 -9.93 -5.11
CA LEU A 165 7.71 -10.29 -5.75
C LEU A 165 6.64 -9.24 -5.46
N SER A 166 6.58 -8.71 -4.23
CA SER A 166 5.62 -7.67 -3.85
C SER A 166 5.89 -6.35 -4.59
N SER A 167 7.17 -5.97 -4.74
CA SER A 167 7.54 -4.79 -5.52
C SER A 167 7.14 -4.97 -6.98
N ARG A 168 7.51 -6.10 -7.59
CA ARG A 168 7.15 -6.40 -8.98
C ARG A 168 5.64 -6.44 -9.22
N PHE A 169 4.88 -7.00 -8.27
CA PHE A 169 3.42 -6.99 -8.33
C PHE A 169 2.86 -5.57 -8.43
N SER A 170 3.38 -4.66 -7.61
CA SER A 170 2.96 -3.25 -7.60
C SER A 170 3.39 -2.51 -8.86
N ASP A 171 4.62 -2.75 -9.32
CA ASP A 171 5.16 -2.15 -10.56
C ASP A 171 4.33 -2.58 -11.77
N ASN A 172 4.00 -3.87 -11.91
CA ASN A 172 3.16 -4.38 -12.99
C ASN A 172 1.77 -3.71 -12.99
N LEU A 173 1.16 -3.53 -11.83
CA LEU A 173 -0.15 -2.87 -11.72
C LEU A 173 -0.07 -1.39 -12.10
N LEU A 174 0.97 -0.69 -11.66
CA LEU A 174 1.21 0.71 -12.01
C LEU A 174 1.41 0.85 -13.52
N ASP A 175 2.27 0.01 -14.12
CA ASP A 175 2.57 0.04 -15.55
C ASP A 175 1.34 -0.29 -16.39
N ALA A 176 0.57 -1.31 -16.03
CA ALA A 176 -0.70 -1.62 -16.69
C ALA A 176 -1.70 -0.47 -16.61
N THR A 177 -1.73 0.25 -15.49
CA THR A 177 -2.60 1.43 -15.33
C THR A 177 -2.14 2.60 -16.19
N ASN A 178 -0.84 2.90 -16.18
CA ASN A 178 -0.24 4.03 -16.90
C ASN A 178 -0.23 3.84 -18.42
N ALA A 179 -0.08 2.60 -18.88
CA ALA A 179 -0.02 2.29 -20.31
C ALA A 179 -1.38 2.35 -21.02
N PHE A 180 -2.48 2.34 -20.27
CA PHE A 180 -3.80 2.44 -20.87
C PHE A 180 -4.18 3.87 -21.18
N SER A 181 -4.62 4.10 -22.41
CA SER A 181 -5.28 5.34 -22.83
C SER A 181 -6.33 5.05 -23.89
N HIS A 182 -7.51 5.65 -23.76
CA HIS A 182 -8.58 5.57 -24.75
C HIS A 182 -8.86 6.96 -25.29
N HIS A 183 -8.60 7.16 -26.59
CA HIS A 183 -8.76 8.43 -27.25
C HIS A 183 -10.10 8.51 -27.99
N VAL A 184 -10.83 9.62 -27.79
CA VAL A 184 -12.16 9.89 -28.36
C VAL A 184 -12.13 11.24 -29.05
N THR A 185 -12.68 11.33 -30.29
CA THR A 185 -12.84 12.59 -31.03
C THR A 185 -14.30 12.95 -31.25
N ASP A 186 -15.21 11.97 -31.16
CA ASP A 186 -16.64 12.20 -31.33
C ASP A 186 -17.28 12.70 -30.04
N PRO A 187 -17.82 13.92 -30.01
CA PRO A 187 -18.50 14.47 -28.84
C PRO A 187 -19.70 13.63 -28.36
N ALA A 188 -20.36 12.89 -29.24
CA ALA A 188 -21.50 12.05 -28.86
C ALA A 188 -21.08 10.92 -27.87
N VAL A 189 -19.85 10.45 -27.92
CA VAL A 189 -19.33 9.45 -27.02
C VAL A 189 -19.12 9.98 -25.60
N THR A 190 -18.92 11.29 -25.46
CA THR A 190 -18.65 11.95 -24.18
C THR A 190 -19.90 12.51 -23.48
N THR A 191 -21.08 12.32 -24.08
CA THR A 191 -22.35 12.81 -23.52
C THR A 191 -22.53 12.31 -22.07
N GLY A 192 -22.96 13.23 -21.19
CA GLY A 192 -23.21 12.98 -19.77
C GLY A 192 -21.99 13.12 -18.86
N ILE A 193 -20.77 13.09 -19.40
CA ILE A 193 -19.54 13.26 -18.60
C ILE A 193 -19.41 14.75 -18.19
N PRO A 194 -19.13 15.05 -16.89
CA PRO A 194 -19.00 16.44 -16.42
C PRO A 194 -17.89 17.24 -17.12
N ASP A 195 -18.12 18.56 -17.26
CA ASP A 195 -17.22 19.47 -18.00
C ASP A 195 -15.82 19.55 -17.40
N ASP A 196 -15.67 19.50 -16.08
CA ASP A 196 -14.39 19.48 -15.38
C ASP A 196 -13.58 18.21 -15.73
N VAL A 197 -14.24 17.06 -15.81
CA VAL A 197 -13.64 15.79 -16.23
C VAL A 197 -13.25 15.84 -17.71
N LEU A 198 -14.11 16.41 -18.56
CA LEU A 198 -13.82 16.59 -19.99
C LEU A 198 -12.66 17.58 -20.21
N ALA A 199 -12.51 18.60 -19.37
CA ALA A 199 -11.37 19.53 -19.44
C ALA A 199 -10.05 18.78 -19.20
N VAL A 200 -9.96 17.98 -18.15
CA VAL A 200 -8.78 17.15 -17.84
C VAL A 200 -8.49 16.14 -18.95
N ALA A 201 -9.53 15.48 -19.47
CA ALA A 201 -9.37 14.53 -20.59
C ALA A 201 -8.89 15.21 -21.89
N ARG A 202 -9.28 16.46 -22.11
CA ARG A 202 -8.81 17.28 -23.24
C ARG A 202 -7.35 17.68 -23.07
N GLU A 203 -6.93 18.09 -21.88
CA GLU A 203 -5.53 18.38 -21.56
C GLU A 203 -4.65 17.14 -21.78
N ALA A 204 -5.12 15.97 -21.34
CA ALA A 204 -4.41 14.70 -21.57
C ALA A 204 -4.27 14.37 -23.07
N ALA A 205 -5.30 14.67 -23.90
CA ALA A 205 -5.22 14.50 -25.35
C ALA A 205 -4.20 15.48 -25.96
N GLN A 206 -4.23 16.76 -25.55
CA GLN A 206 -3.32 17.80 -26.04
C GLN A 206 -1.87 17.51 -25.68
N ALA A 207 -1.60 17.03 -24.47
CA ALA A 207 -0.26 16.58 -24.05
C ALA A 207 0.29 15.45 -24.95
N GLY A 208 -0.60 14.62 -25.50
CA GLY A 208 -0.29 13.59 -26.49
C GLY A 208 -0.31 14.08 -27.96
N GLY A 209 -0.42 15.41 -28.21
CA GLY A 209 -0.50 15.98 -29.57
C GLY A 209 -1.80 15.67 -30.31
N LYS A 210 -2.89 15.36 -29.60
CA LYS A 210 -4.19 14.96 -30.17
C LYS A 210 -5.29 15.99 -29.89
N THR A 211 -6.30 16.06 -30.75
CA THR A 211 -7.56 16.77 -30.49
C THR A 211 -8.59 15.82 -29.89
N GLY A 212 -9.59 16.33 -29.17
CA GLY A 212 -10.61 15.49 -28.51
C GLY A 212 -10.27 15.19 -27.05
N TRP A 213 -10.53 13.99 -26.58
CA TRP A 213 -10.43 13.59 -25.19
C TRP A 213 -9.65 12.29 -25.05
N THR A 214 -8.82 12.18 -24.02
CA THR A 214 -8.12 10.95 -23.67
C THR A 214 -8.47 10.54 -22.25
N PHE A 215 -9.10 9.37 -22.11
CA PHE A 215 -9.45 8.77 -20.84
C PHE A 215 -8.40 7.74 -20.41
N THR A 216 -8.13 7.68 -19.10
CA THR A 216 -7.14 6.78 -18.49
C THR A 216 -7.80 5.91 -17.41
N LEU A 217 -7.06 4.93 -16.87
CA LEU A 217 -7.54 4.10 -15.74
C LEU A 217 -7.26 4.70 -14.36
N HIS A 218 -6.71 5.91 -14.29
CA HIS A 218 -6.59 6.61 -13.02
C HIS A 218 -7.97 6.99 -12.49
N ALA A 219 -8.17 6.87 -11.18
CA ALA A 219 -9.48 7.05 -10.55
C ALA A 219 -10.22 8.34 -10.93
N PRO A 220 -9.56 9.53 -11.05
CA PRO A 220 -10.23 10.77 -11.44
C PRO A 220 -10.75 10.78 -12.89
N SER A 221 -10.23 9.93 -13.76
CA SER A 221 -10.70 9.73 -15.14
C SER A 221 -11.70 8.56 -15.23
N TYR A 222 -11.38 7.44 -14.60
CA TYR A 222 -12.13 6.19 -14.67
C TYR A 222 -13.51 6.28 -14.01
N LEU A 223 -13.57 6.71 -12.75
CA LEU A 223 -14.81 6.71 -11.97
C LEU A 223 -15.89 7.63 -12.58
N PRO A 224 -15.60 8.88 -12.97
CA PRO A 224 -16.61 9.72 -13.59
C PRO A 224 -17.13 9.19 -14.92
N VAL A 225 -16.30 8.51 -15.72
CA VAL A 225 -16.78 7.84 -16.94
C VAL A 225 -17.80 6.75 -16.60
N LEU A 226 -17.54 5.91 -15.59
CA LEU A 226 -18.50 4.88 -15.19
C LEU A 226 -19.79 5.44 -14.59
N GLN A 227 -19.71 6.59 -13.90
CA GLN A 227 -20.86 7.20 -13.22
C GLN A 227 -21.74 8.03 -14.19
N HIS A 228 -21.13 8.68 -15.18
CA HIS A 228 -21.82 9.74 -15.91
C HIS A 228 -21.90 9.53 -17.43
N ALA A 229 -20.96 8.78 -18.05
CA ALA A 229 -20.99 8.59 -19.50
C ALA A 229 -22.29 7.87 -19.94
N GLU A 230 -23.07 8.49 -20.82
CA GLU A 230 -24.26 7.87 -21.40
C GLU A 230 -23.90 6.74 -22.37
N ASN A 231 -22.72 6.84 -22.99
CA ASN A 231 -22.21 5.82 -23.91
C ASN A 231 -21.85 4.53 -23.17
N ARG A 232 -22.71 3.50 -23.29
CA ARG A 232 -22.56 2.22 -22.64
C ARG A 232 -21.30 1.47 -23.08
N ALA A 233 -20.93 1.56 -24.37
CA ALA A 233 -19.74 0.90 -24.89
C ALA A 233 -18.46 1.50 -24.29
N LEU A 234 -18.43 2.82 -24.06
CA LEU A 234 -17.31 3.46 -23.34
C LEU A 234 -17.21 2.95 -21.91
N ARG A 235 -18.33 2.85 -21.18
CA ARG A 235 -18.32 2.29 -19.82
C ARG A 235 -17.80 0.85 -19.79
N GLU A 236 -18.28 -0.01 -20.69
CA GLU A 236 -17.84 -1.39 -20.81
C GLU A 236 -16.33 -1.48 -21.10
N LEU A 237 -15.83 -0.70 -22.06
CA LEU A 237 -14.42 -0.66 -22.43
C LEU A 237 -13.55 -0.28 -21.23
N MET A 238 -13.90 0.80 -20.55
CA MET A 238 -13.17 1.28 -19.38
C MET A 238 -13.22 0.28 -18.23
N TYR A 239 -14.39 -0.30 -17.94
CA TYR A 239 -14.56 -1.32 -16.91
C TYR A 239 -13.69 -2.54 -17.17
N ARG A 240 -13.79 -3.13 -18.38
CA ARG A 240 -13.00 -4.31 -18.74
C ARG A 240 -11.50 -4.02 -18.63
N ALA A 241 -11.05 -2.90 -19.17
CA ALA A 241 -9.65 -2.51 -19.09
C ALA A 241 -9.18 -2.37 -17.63
N TYR A 242 -10.03 -1.84 -16.74
CA TYR A 242 -9.70 -1.64 -15.33
C TYR A 242 -9.62 -2.97 -14.55
N VAL A 243 -10.60 -3.85 -14.70
CA VAL A 243 -10.68 -5.08 -13.90
C VAL A 243 -9.75 -6.20 -14.38
N THR A 244 -9.25 -6.10 -15.61
CA THR A 244 -8.30 -7.08 -16.15
C THR A 244 -6.84 -6.63 -16.12
N ARG A 245 -6.53 -5.52 -15.45
CA ARG A 245 -5.14 -5.07 -15.26
C ARG A 245 -4.33 -6.14 -14.56
N SER A 246 -3.10 -6.34 -15.04
CA SER A 246 -2.13 -7.29 -14.47
C SER A 246 -2.67 -8.71 -14.27
N SER A 247 -3.55 -9.13 -15.16
CA SER A 247 -4.08 -10.49 -15.20
C SER A 247 -3.74 -11.17 -16.55
N GLU A 248 -4.09 -12.45 -16.66
CA GLU A 248 -3.95 -13.24 -17.87
C GLU A 248 -4.72 -12.68 -19.09
N PHE A 249 -5.65 -11.74 -18.89
CA PHE A 249 -6.38 -11.04 -19.96
C PHE A 249 -5.71 -9.74 -20.40
N GLY A 250 -4.65 -9.32 -19.72
CA GLY A 250 -3.87 -8.14 -20.02
C GLY A 250 -2.62 -8.45 -20.85
N LYS A 251 -1.63 -7.55 -20.78
CA LYS A 251 -0.33 -7.80 -21.42
C LYS A 251 0.48 -8.78 -20.59
N PRO A 252 1.10 -9.82 -21.25
CA PRO A 252 1.84 -10.87 -20.54
C PRO A 252 2.98 -10.35 -19.64
N GLU A 253 3.64 -9.25 -20.04
CA GLU A 253 4.74 -8.66 -19.26
C GLU A 253 4.30 -8.14 -17.89
N TRP A 254 3.01 -7.85 -17.71
CA TRP A 254 2.43 -7.35 -16.45
C TRP A 254 1.53 -8.35 -15.74
N ASP A 255 1.45 -9.59 -16.23
CA ASP A 255 0.61 -10.62 -15.60
C ASP A 255 1.18 -11.02 -14.23
N ASN A 256 0.36 -10.81 -13.19
CA ASN A 256 0.70 -11.12 -11.80
C ASN A 256 0.30 -12.55 -11.38
N THR A 257 -0.34 -13.33 -12.23
CA THR A 257 -0.86 -14.67 -11.88
C THR A 257 0.24 -15.58 -11.34
N VAL A 258 1.40 -15.62 -12.01
CA VAL A 258 2.56 -16.41 -11.56
C VAL A 258 3.15 -15.87 -10.25
N LEU A 259 3.19 -14.54 -10.09
CA LEU A 259 3.68 -13.92 -8.85
C LEU A 259 2.78 -14.27 -7.66
N ILE A 260 1.45 -14.26 -7.84
CA ILE A 260 0.47 -14.64 -6.80
C ILE A 260 0.72 -16.08 -6.34
N ALA A 261 0.88 -17.02 -7.28
CA ALA A 261 1.12 -18.41 -6.97
C ALA A 261 2.42 -18.60 -6.17
N GLU A 262 3.51 -17.94 -6.56
CA GLU A 262 4.79 -17.99 -5.85
C GLU A 262 4.69 -17.32 -4.46
N ILE A 263 4.07 -16.15 -4.34
CA ILE A 263 3.86 -15.46 -3.05
C ILE A 263 3.09 -16.35 -2.06
N VAL A 264 2.00 -16.96 -2.49
CA VAL A 264 1.18 -17.84 -1.62
C VAL A 264 1.99 -19.06 -1.16
N LYS A 265 2.76 -19.66 -2.06
CA LYS A 265 3.65 -20.79 -1.73
C LYS A 265 4.72 -20.40 -0.70
N LEU A 266 5.40 -19.27 -0.92
CA LEU A 266 6.45 -18.79 -0.01
C LEU A 266 5.91 -18.38 1.36
N ARG A 267 4.75 -17.72 1.40
CA ARG A 267 4.06 -17.38 2.66
C ARG A 267 3.70 -18.62 3.47
N ARG A 268 3.21 -19.68 2.81
CA ARG A 268 2.95 -20.96 3.47
C ARG A 268 4.23 -21.57 4.05
N GLU A 269 5.30 -21.61 3.28
CA GLU A 269 6.60 -22.12 3.72
C GLU A 269 7.15 -21.30 4.89
N GLN A 270 7.07 -19.97 4.84
CA GLN A 270 7.48 -19.07 5.91
C GLN A 270 6.75 -19.35 7.22
N ALA A 271 5.44 -19.52 7.17
CA ALA A 271 4.63 -19.87 8.34
C ALA A 271 5.03 -21.24 8.93
N GLN A 272 5.25 -22.23 8.07
CA GLN A 272 5.65 -23.58 8.49
C GLN A 272 7.06 -23.62 9.11
N LEU A 273 8.00 -22.77 8.64
CA LEU A 273 9.32 -22.65 9.26
C LEU A 273 9.22 -22.21 10.73
N LEU A 274 8.20 -21.41 11.06
CA LEU A 274 7.94 -20.88 12.41
C LEU A 274 6.89 -21.70 13.19
N ASP A 275 6.60 -22.93 12.73
CA ASP A 275 5.67 -23.88 13.34
C ASP A 275 4.20 -23.39 13.39
N PHE A 276 3.80 -22.45 12.50
CA PHE A 276 2.40 -22.09 12.28
C PHE A 276 1.73 -23.02 11.27
N GLY A 277 0.46 -23.32 11.47
CA GLY A 277 -0.33 -24.15 10.56
C GLY A 277 -0.52 -23.51 9.18
N ASN A 278 -0.64 -22.19 9.14
CA ASN A 278 -0.79 -21.41 7.91
C ASN A 278 -0.36 -19.95 8.10
N TYR A 279 -0.26 -19.22 6.98
CA TYR A 279 0.15 -17.80 6.98
C TYR A 279 -0.84 -16.88 7.68
N ALA A 280 -2.15 -17.21 7.72
CA ALA A 280 -3.12 -16.38 8.41
C ALA A 280 -2.89 -16.37 9.92
N GLU A 281 -2.58 -17.53 10.53
CA GLU A 281 -2.20 -17.63 11.94
C GLU A 281 -0.94 -16.82 12.23
N TYR A 282 0.14 -17.03 11.45
CA TYR A 282 1.36 -16.24 11.56
C TYR A 282 1.09 -14.73 11.45
N SER A 283 0.30 -14.32 10.47
CA SER A 283 -0.04 -12.90 10.22
C SER A 283 -0.86 -12.27 11.34
N LEU A 284 -1.66 -13.05 12.07
CA LEU A 284 -2.49 -12.55 13.17
C LEU A 284 -1.76 -12.37 14.48
N GLU A 285 -0.63 -13.04 14.68
CA GLU A 285 0.14 -13.01 15.94
C GLU A 285 0.40 -11.59 16.50
N PRO A 286 0.76 -10.57 15.70
CA PRO A 286 0.90 -9.20 16.18
C PRO A 286 -0.40 -8.38 16.15
N LYS A 287 -1.55 -8.96 15.81
CA LYS A 287 -2.81 -8.24 15.59
C LYS A 287 -3.79 -8.43 16.74
N MET A 288 -4.94 -7.74 16.66
CA MET A 288 -5.97 -7.79 17.71
C MET A 288 -6.87 -9.01 17.62
N ALA A 289 -7.06 -9.60 16.43
CA ALA A 289 -7.86 -10.81 16.27
C ALA A 289 -7.07 -12.03 16.76
N GLU A 290 -7.72 -12.89 17.53
CA GLU A 290 -7.07 -14.02 18.20
C GLU A 290 -6.86 -15.22 17.26
N SER A 291 -7.69 -15.35 16.21
CA SER A 291 -7.61 -16.49 15.28
C SER A 291 -8.19 -16.15 13.91
N PRO A 292 -7.77 -16.88 12.86
CA PRO A 292 -8.42 -16.80 11.54
C PRO A 292 -9.92 -17.12 11.60
N GLN A 293 -10.32 -18.03 12.49
CA GLN A 293 -11.72 -18.39 12.68
C GLN A 293 -12.56 -17.21 13.19
N GLN A 294 -12.05 -16.46 14.18
CA GLN A 294 -12.72 -15.25 14.69
C GLN A 294 -12.93 -14.21 13.58
N VAL A 295 -11.91 -14.02 12.72
CA VAL A 295 -12.03 -13.10 11.57
C VAL A 295 -13.09 -13.58 10.58
N LEU A 296 -13.11 -14.86 10.25
CA LEU A 296 -14.10 -15.45 9.34
C LEU A 296 -15.51 -15.35 9.89
N GLU A 297 -15.72 -15.65 11.17
CA GLU A 297 -17.02 -15.53 11.84
C GLU A 297 -17.54 -14.10 11.79
N PHE A 298 -16.69 -13.12 12.11
CA PHE A 298 -17.05 -11.70 11.98
C PHE A 298 -17.45 -11.33 10.55
N LEU A 299 -16.66 -11.75 9.55
CA LEU A 299 -16.94 -11.44 8.14
C LEU A 299 -18.22 -12.14 7.64
N TYR A 300 -18.46 -13.40 8.02
CA TYR A 300 -19.68 -14.11 7.63
C TYR A 300 -20.92 -13.51 8.31
N GLU A 301 -20.84 -13.13 9.57
CA GLU A 301 -21.94 -12.43 10.25
C GLU A 301 -22.25 -11.09 9.57
N LEU A 302 -21.21 -10.29 9.27
CA LEU A 302 -21.39 -9.03 8.56
C LEU A 302 -22.01 -9.24 7.18
N ALA A 303 -21.51 -10.22 6.41
CA ALA A 303 -22.04 -10.56 5.09
C ALA A 303 -23.50 -11.01 5.17
N ALA A 304 -23.85 -11.86 6.13
CA ALA A 304 -25.22 -12.34 6.31
C ALA A 304 -26.19 -11.18 6.64
N ARG A 305 -25.76 -10.23 7.46
CA ARG A 305 -26.54 -9.03 7.79
C ARG A 305 -26.65 -8.05 6.61
N ALA A 306 -25.56 -7.83 5.85
CA ALA A 306 -25.53 -6.88 4.75
C ALA A 306 -26.25 -7.38 3.48
N LYS A 307 -26.21 -8.69 3.19
CA LYS A 307 -26.72 -9.29 1.95
C LYS A 307 -28.19 -8.94 1.64
N PRO A 308 -29.16 -9.02 2.58
CA PRO A 308 -30.57 -8.69 2.27
C PRO A 308 -30.74 -7.22 1.86
N TYR A 309 -29.96 -6.31 2.42
CA TYR A 309 -29.97 -4.88 2.05
C TYR A 309 -29.37 -4.68 0.66
N ALA A 310 -28.23 -5.30 0.37
CA ALA A 310 -27.59 -5.22 -0.94
C ALA A 310 -28.50 -5.79 -2.05
N GLU A 311 -29.19 -6.89 -1.80
CA GLU A 311 -30.17 -7.47 -2.74
C GLU A 311 -31.37 -6.55 -2.97
N ARG A 312 -31.87 -5.88 -1.93
CA ARG A 312 -32.92 -4.88 -2.03
C ARG A 312 -32.47 -3.69 -2.87
N ASP A 313 -31.30 -3.15 -2.56
CA ASP A 313 -30.75 -1.98 -3.22
C ASP A 313 -30.44 -2.28 -4.70
N LEU A 314 -29.93 -3.48 -5.00
CA LEU A 314 -29.72 -3.93 -6.38
C LEU A 314 -31.04 -4.06 -7.17
N ARG A 315 -32.10 -4.60 -6.55
CA ARG A 315 -33.42 -4.67 -7.20
C ARG A 315 -33.95 -3.27 -7.50
N GLU A 316 -33.84 -2.34 -6.57
CA GLU A 316 -34.27 -0.96 -6.78
C GLU A 316 -33.54 -0.29 -7.94
N VAL A 317 -32.21 -0.44 -8.01
CA VAL A 317 -31.40 0.07 -9.13
C VAL A 317 -31.81 -0.58 -10.45
N ALA A 318 -32.06 -1.92 -10.46
CA ALA A 318 -32.47 -2.63 -11.65
C ALA A 318 -33.87 -2.24 -12.16
N GLU A 319 -34.82 -2.03 -11.25
CA GLU A 319 -36.17 -1.53 -11.58
C GLU A 319 -36.13 -0.12 -12.18
N PHE A 320 -35.38 0.77 -11.53
CA PHE A 320 -35.13 2.10 -12.03
C PHE A 320 -34.47 2.09 -13.43
N ALA A 321 -33.44 1.26 -13.60
CA ALA A 321 -32.71 1.17 -14.86
C ALA A 321 -33.61 0.74 -16.02
N ARG A 322 -34.50 -0.22 -15.78
CA ARG A 322 -35.47 -0.68 -16.77
C ARG A 322 -36.51 0.40 -17.11
N ALA A 323 -37.08 1.01 -16.07
CA ALA A 323 -38.19 1.94 -16.22
C ALA A 323 -37.76 3.29 -16.84
N GLU A 324 -36.63 3.85 -16.42
CA GLU A 324 -36.25 5.23 -16.68
C GLU A 324 -35.12 5.40 -17.71
N ILE A 325 -34.15 4.49 -17.71
CA ILE A 325 -32.97 4.59 -18.61
C ILE A 325 -32.92 3.46 -19.65
N ARG A 326 -33.98 2.66 -19.75
CA ARG A 326 -34.19 1.61 -20.77
C ARG A 326 -33.08 0.58 -20.84
N LEU A 327 -32.53 0.19 -19.67
CA LEU A 327 -31.57 -0.89 -19.53
C LEU A 327 -32.30 -2.10 -18.93
N ASP A 328 -32.69 -3.05 -19.80
CA ASP A 328 -33.42 -4.25 -19.38
C ASP A 328 -32.59 -5.17 -18.47
N ARG A 329 -31.28 -5.19 -18.70
CA ARG A 329 -30.30 -5.95 -17.91
C ARG A 329 -29.11 -5.08 -17.57
N LEU A 330 -28.82 -4.99 -16.26
CA LEU A 330 -27.60 -4.37 -15.74
C LEU A 330 -26.43 -5.32 -15.86
N GLU A 331 -25.36 -4.82 -16.43
CA GLU A 331 -24.03 -5.41 -16.36
C GLU A 331 -23.18 -4.68 -15.32
N ALA A 332 -22.00 -5.21 -14.96
CA ALA A 332 -21.17 -4.62 -13.93
C ALA A 332 -20.76 -3.16 -14.24
N TRP A 333 -20.56 -2.82 -15.49
CA TRP A 333 -20.25 -1.46 -15.95
C TRP A 333 -21.44 -0.48 -15.97
N ASP A 334 -22.66 -0.98 -15.75
CA ASP A 334 -23.87 -0.17 -15.68
C ASP A 334 -24.25 0.24 -14.25
N LEU A 335 -23.73 -0.47 -13.23
CA LEU A 335 -24.16 -0.29 -11.85
C LEU A 335 -23.87 1.12 -11.33
N ALA A 336 -22.66 1.65 -11.57
CA ALA A 336 -22.28 2.98 -11.14
C ALA A 336 -23.15 4.05 -11.82
N PHE A 337 -23.38 3.91 -13.13
CA PHE A 337 -24.22 4.83 -13.91
C PHE A 337 -25.69 4.82 -13.44
N ALA A 338 -26.28 3.64 -13.32
CA ALA A 338 -27.67 3.51 -12.90
C ALA A 338 -27.90 3.98 -11.46
N SER A 339 -26.96 3.70 -10.58
CA SER A 339 -27.00 4.19 -9.19
C SER A 339 -26.91 5.70 -9.10
N GLU A 340 -26.05 6.34 -9.92
CA GLU A 340 -25.92 7.78 -9.97
C GLU A 340 -27.22 8.43 -10.50
N LYS A 341 -27.79 7.92 -11.57
CA LYS A 341 -29.07 8.41 -12.12
C LYS A 341 -30.24 8.24 -11.15
N LEU A 342 -30.30 7.13 -10.41
CA LEU A 342 -31.28 6.93 -9.33
C LEU A 342 -31.10 7.96 -8.21
N ARG A 343 -29.85 8.23 -7.83
CA ARG A 343 -29.50 9.22 -6.79
C ARG A 343 -29.93 10.64 -7.22
N GLU A 344 -29.57 11.05 -8.43
CA GLU A 344 -29.99 12.34 -9.02
C GLU A 344 -31.52 12.48 -9.00
N LYS A 345 -32.24 11.45 -9.42
CA LYS A 345 -33.72 11.46 -9.42
C LYS A 345 -34.32 11.56 -8.00
N ARG A 346 -33.74 10.83 -7.05
CA ARG A 346 -34.26 10.74 -5.67
C ARG A 346 -34.01 11.99 -4.85
N TYR A 347 -32.85 12.58 -4.98
CA TYR A 347 -32.39 13.66 -4.10
C TYR A 347 -32.32 15.02 -4.79
N ALA A 348 -32.53 15.08 -6.09
CA ALA A 348 -32.52 16.29 -6.92
C ALA A 348 -31.23 17.12 -6.81
N PHE A 349 -30.08 16.49 -6.53
CA PHE A 349 -28.76 17.10 -6.60
C PHE A 349 -27.73 16.14 -7.19
N SER A 350 -26.64 16.68 -7.72
CA SER A 350 -25.51 15.93 -8.24
C SER A 350 -24.24 16.12 -7.38
N ASP A 351 -23.30 15.22 -7.49
CA ASP A 351 -21.97 15.39 -6.87
C ASP A 351 -21.28 16.67 -7.35
N GLN A 352 -21.53 17.10 -8.58
CA GLN A 352 -20.99 18.34 -9.15
C GLN A 352 -21.50 19.59 -8.41
N GLU A 353 -22.77 19.58 -8.02
CA GLU A 353 -23.33 20.67 -7.20
C GLU A 353 -22.70 20.67 -5.80
N VAL A 354 -22.56 19.50 -5.18
CA VAL A 354 -21.97 19.36 -3.83
C VAL A 354 -20.49 19.75 -3.82
N LYS A 355 -19.70 19.43 -4.84
CA LYS A 355 -18.27 19.82 -4.95
C LYS A 355 -18.03 21.32 -4.74
N GLN A 356 -18.95 22.19 -5.13
CA GLN A 356 -18.82 23.64 -5.01
C GLN A 356 -18.72 24.09 -3.53
N TYR A 357 -19.27 23.32 -2.59
CA TYR A 357 -19.22 23.62 -1.17
C TYR A 357 -17.93 23.13 -0.49
N PHE A 358 -17.12 22.31 -1.18
CA PHE A 358 -15.92 21.70 -0.67
C PHE A 358 -14.65 22.08 -1.47
N PRO A 359 -14.34 23.40 -1.62
CA PRO A 359 -13.13 23.79 -2.31
C PRO A 359 -11.89 23.35 -1.53
N GLU A 360 -10.86 22.88 -2.24
CA GLU A 360 -9.61 22.36 -1.69
C GLU A 360 -8.97 23.32 -0.67
N THR A 361 -9.00 24.63 -0.98
CA THR A 361 -8.47 25.70 -0.13
C THR A 361 -9.14 25.81 1.24
N LYS A 362 -10.33 25.22 1.43
CA LYS A 362 -11.03 25.15 2.72
C LYS A 362 -10.96 23.76 3.34
N VAL A 363 -11.03 22.72 2.51
CA VAL A 363 -11.05 21.32 2.98
C VAL A 363 -9.72 20.93 3.60
N LEU A 364 -8.60 21.21 2.95
CA LEU A 364 -7.27 20.87 3.47
C LEU A 364 -6.95 21.54 4.81
N PRO A 365 -7.08 22.88 4.96
CA PRO A 365 -6.88 23.50 6.27
C PRO A 365 -7.88 23.02 7.32
N GLY A 366 -9.12 22.72 6.95
CA GLY A 366 -10.14 22.16 7.84
C GLY A 366 -9.77 20.78 8.36
N MET A 367 -9.25 19.90 7.51
CA MET A 367 -8.75 18.60 7.88
C MET A 367 -7.60 18.70 8.90
N PHE A 368 -6.58 19.52 8.61
CA PHE A 368 -5.46 19.72 9.53
C PHE A 368 -5.87 20.36 10.87
N LYS A 369 -6.92 21.18 10.88
CA LYS A 369 -7.46 21.73 12.13
C LYS A 369 -8.17 20.68 12.98
N LEU A 370 -8.77 19.68 12.37
CA LEU A 370 -9.45 18.57 13.07
C LEU A 370 -8.44 17.59 13.68
N VAL A 371 -7.39 17.24 12.96
CA VAL A 371 -6.32 16.32 13.38
C VAL A 371 -5.39 16.99 14.40
#